data_de6bd3fd18121d182fc5e7771a909e73
#
_entry.id   de6bd3fd18121d182fc5e7771a909e73
#
_cell.length_a   1.000
_cell.length_b   1.000
_cell.length_c   1.000
_cell.angle_alpha   90.00
_cell.angle_beta   90.00
_cell.angle_gamma   90.00
#
_symmetry.space_group_name_H-M   'P 1'
#
loop_
_entity.id
_entity.type
_entity.pdbx_description
1 polymer ?
#
loop_
_entity_poly.entity_id
_entity_poly.type
_entity_poly.pdbx_seq_one_letter_code
_entity_poly.pdbx_strand_id
1 'polypeptide(L)'
;LLAGFLVATIAAERLELAHIGLPRGAGSVVLSLTGALGIGAIAALLWPDAGYALAGLATLALAAWLVRHDVARRTVRLTGQARFAAACMLAGFVWLAVAGVIWLLGAPSGAAYDAATHAVFAGFAISMVLAHASIILPAVLRRPLPYSPAMWVPALALHAGLVVRVWLGDGLGLPGTQVAGSTVMAAALLAFVGTALEVAVRDGRTTSAPTRPLSPAPDDPKAG
;
A
#
# COMPACT_ATOMS: atom_id res chain seq x y z
N LEU A 1 1.56 10.41 -16.89
CA LEU A 1 1.42 9.09 -17.51
C LEU A 1 1.86 7.96 -16.57
N LEU A 2 3.09 7.98 -16.01
CA LEU A 2 3.58 6.92 -15.13
C LEU A 2 2.68 6.69 -13.90
N ALA A 3 2.25 7.76 -13.24
CA ALA A 3 1.33 7.67 -12.09
C ALA A 3 0.00 7.01 -12.49
N GLY A 4 -0.58 7.40 -13.62
CA GLY A 4 -1.82 6.81 -14.14
C GLY A 4 -1.68 5.32 -14.47
N PHE A 5 -0.58 4.93 -15.09
CA PHE A 5 -0.26 3.52 -15.35
C PHE A 5 -0.18 2.71 -14.04
N LEU A 6 0.54 3.21 -13.05
CA LEU A 6 0.70 2.55 -11.76
C LEU A 6 -0.65 2.39 -11.04
N VAL A 7 -1.47 3.44 -11.01
CA VAL A 7 -2.81 3.41 -10.41
C VAL A 7 -3.71 2.39 -11.12
N ALA A 8 -3.72 2.39 -12.45
CA ALA A 8 -4.52 1.44 -13.23
C ALA A 8 -4.08 -0.01 -13.00
N THR A 9 -2.78 -0.28 -12.96
CA THR A 9 -2.23 -1.62 -12.72
C THR A 9 -2.64 -2.14 -11.34
N ILE A 10 -2.44 -1.33 -10.28
CA ILE A 10 -2.82 -1.72 -8.92
C ILE A 10 -4.33 -1.91 -8.81
N ALA A 11 -5.15 -1.04 -9.43
CA ALA A 11 -6.60 -1.19 -9.41
C ALA A 11 -7.07 -2.48 -10.11
N ALA A 12 -6.44 -2.87 -11.22
CA ALA A 12 -6.73 -4.12 -11.91
C ALA A 12 -6.37 -5.35 -11.06
N GLU A 13 -5.21 -5.34 -10.41
CA GLU A 13 -4.79 -6.37 -9.45
C GLU A 13 -5.80 -6.50 -8.29
N ARG A 14 -6.24 -5.37 -7.73
CA ARG A 14 -7.24 -5.37 -6.64
C ARG A 14 -8.57 -5.95 -7.09
N LEU A 15 -9.00 -5.67 -8.32
CA LEU A 15 -10.21 -6.23 -8.90
C LEU A 15 -10.10 -7.76 -9.04
N GLU A 16 -8.97 -8.26 -9.53
CA GLU A 16 -8.74 -9.69 -9.73
C GLU A 16 -8.74 -10.47 -8.39
N LEU A 17 -8.07 -9.94 -7.39
CA LEU A 17 -7.99 -10.57 -6.06
C LEU A 17 -9.34 -10.55 -5.30
N ALA A 18 -10.20 -9.59 -5.58
CA ALA A 18 -11.47 -9.41 -4.88
C ALA A 18 -12.69 -10.02 -5.62
N HIS A 19 -12.51 -10.67 -6.79
CA HIS A 19 -13.59 -11.03 -7.72
C HIS A 19 -14.74 -11.88 -7.10
N ILE A 20 -14.45 -12.67 -6.05
CA ILE A 20 -15.46 -13.54 -5.40
C ILE A 20 -16.55 -12.73 -4.65
N GLY A 21 -16.27 -11.49 -4.25
CA GLY A 21 -17.19 -10.66 -3.44
C GLY A 21 -17.70 -9.40 -4.14
N LEU A 22 -17.35 -9.19 -5.41
CA LEU A 22 -17.66 -7.98 -6.14
C LEU A 22 -19.06 -8.02 -6.81
N PRO A 23 -19.72 -6.86 -6.97
CA PRO A 23 -20.97 -6.77 -7.71
C PRO A 23 -20.77 -7.13 -9.19
N ARG A 24 -21.86 -7.61 -9.84
CA ARG A 24 -21.86 -7.82 -11.28
C ARG A 24 -21.50 -6.51 -11.99
N GLY A 25 -20.57 -6.56 -12.97
CA GLY A 25 -20.11 -5.39 -13.71
C GLY A 25 -18.97 -4.59 -13.03
N ALA A 26 -18.43 -5.04 -11.89
CA ALA A 26 -17.29 -4.40 -11.24
C ALA A 26 -16.10 -4.18 -12.20
N GLY A 27 -15.80 -5.16 -13.06
CA GLY A 27 -14.76 -5.06 -14.07
C GLY A 27 -14.98 -3.91 -15.05
N SER A 28 -16.22 -3.77 -15.55
CA SER A 28 -16.56 -2.68 -16.48
C SER A 28 -16.43 -1.31 -15.81
N VAL A 29 -16.81 -1.18 -14.53
CA VAL A 29 -16.65 0.07 -13.78
C VAL A 29 -15.18 0.45 -13.63
N VAL A 30 -14.34 -0.48 -13.14
CA VAL A 30 -12.90 -0.21 -12.99
C VAL A 30 -12.25 0.08 -14.34
N LEU A 31 -12.58 -0.67 -15.39
CA LEU A 31 -12.08 -0.43 -16.73
C LEU A 31 -12.49 0.97 -17.26
N SER A 32 -13.73 1.39 -17.04
CA SER A 32 -14.19 2.73 -17.43
C SER A 32 -13.46 3.83 -16.67
N LEU A 33 -13.25 3.68 -15.36
CA LEU A 33 -12.57 4.66 -14.52
C LEU A 33 -11.07 4.75 -14.86
N THR A 34 -10.40 3.62 -15.05
CA THR A 34 -8.99 3.60 -15.49
C THR A 34 -8.83 4.07 -16.93
N GLY A 35 -9.80 3.78 -17.80
CA GLY A 35 -9.86 4.34 -19.15
C GLY A 35 -10.02 5.87 -19.15
N ALA A 36 -10.93 6.40 -18.32
CA ALA A 36 -11.11 7.84 -18.15
C ALA A 36 -9.85 8.51 -17.60
N LEU A 37 -9.17 7.88 -16.63
CA LEU A 37 -7.86 8.33 -16.13
C LEU A 37 -6.83 8.39 -17.26
N GLY A 38 -6.74 7.36 -18.10
CA GLY A 38 -5.86 7.33 -19.27
C GLY A 38 -6.17 8.41 -20.29
N ILE A 39 -7.46 8.60 -20.61
CA ILE A 39 -7.92 9.68 -21.51
C ILE A 39 -7.54 11.04 -20.93
N GLY A 40 -7.80 11.27 -19.64
CA GLY A 40 -7.41 12.51 -18.96
C GLY A 40 -5.91 12.76 -19.01
N ALA A 41 -5.09 11.73 -18.77
CA ALA A 41 -3.64 11.83 -18.85
C ALA A 41 -3.11 12.13 -20.27
N ILE A 42 -3.77 11.64 -21.31
CA ILE A 42 -3.46 11.96 -22.71
C ILE A 42 -3.95 13.38 -23.04
N ALA A 43 -5.18 13.72 -22.67
CA ALA A 43 -5.74 15.05 -22.90
C ALA A 43 -4.91 16.16 -22.25
N ALA A 44 -4.29 15.87 -21.09
CA ALA A 44 -3.42 16.82 -20.40
C ALA A 44 -2.17 17.23 -21.20
N LEU A 45 -1.82 16.52 -22.27
CA LEU A 45 -0.74 16.91 -23.19
C LEU A 45 -1.13 18.07 -24.10
N LEU A 46 -2.42 18.22 -24.39
CA LEU A 46 -2.95 19.26 -25.29
C LEU A 46 -3.69 20.35 -24.51
N TRP A 47 -4.43 19.96 -23.49
CA TRP A 47 -5.24 20.81 -22.60
C TRP A 47 -4.94 20.46 -21.13
N PRO A 48 -3.83 20.98 -20.56
CA PRO A 48 -3.37 20.57 -19.23
C PRO A 48 -4.44 20.60 -18.15
N ASP A 49 -5.11 21.73 -17.96
CA ASP A 49 -6.10 21.88 -16.88
C ASP A 49 -7.30 20.94 -17.03
N ALA A 50 -7.86 20.86 -18.24
CA ALA A 50 -9.00 19.97 -18.51
C ALA A 50 -8.61 18.48 -18.39
N GLY A 51 -7.43 18.12 -18.89
CA GLY A 51 -6.92 16.75 -18.82
C GLY A 51 -6.62 16.32 -17.38
N TYR A 52 -5.99 17.19 -16.58
CA TYR A 52 -5.75 16.91 -15.16
C TYR A 52 -7.07 16.86 -14.38
N ALA A 53 -8.03 17.77 -14.65
CA ALA A 53 -9.33 17.73 -14.00
C ALA A 53 -10.08 16.42 -14.27
N LEU A 54 -10.07 15.93 -15.51
CA LEU A 54 -10.67 14.65 -15.88
C LEU A 54 -9.93 13.48 -15.18
N ALA A 55 -8.60 13.48 -15.20
CA ALA A 55 -7.80 12.47 -14.52
C ALA A 55 -8.05 12.47 -13.01
N GLY A 56 -8.16 13.66 -12.40
CA GLY A 56 -8.48 13.83 -10.99
C GLY A 56 -9.85 13.27 -10.61
N LEU A 57 -10.88 13.61 -11.41
CA LEU A 57 -12.24 13.10 -11.19
C LEU A 57 -12.27 11.56 -11.31
N ALA A 58 -11.63 11.00 -12.33
CA ALA A 58 -11.54 9.55 -12.52
C ALA A 58 -10.81 8.87 -11.35
N THR A 59 -9.71 9.47 -10.86
CA THR A 59 -8.93 8.98 -9.71
C THR A 59 -9.75 9.02 -8.43
N LEU A 60 -10.50 10.09 -8.17
CA LEU A 60 -11.40 10.19 -7.02
C LEU A 60 -12.51 9.15 -7.07
N ALA A 61 -13.16 9.00 -8.22
CA ALA A 61 -14.19 7.99 -8.42
C ALA A 61 -13.64 6.57 -8.20
N LEU A 62 -12.41 6.30 -8.69
CA LEU A 62 -11.73 5.02 -8.49
C LEU A 62 -11.38 4.80 -7.01
N ALA A 63 -10.82 5.79 -6.32
CA ALA A 63 -10.51 5.70 -4.89
C ALA A 63 -11.78 5.43 -4.06
N ALA A 64 -12.86 6.15 -4.34
CA ALA A 64 -14.15 5.95 -3.68
C ALA A 64 -14.73 4.55 -3.95
N TRP A 65 -14.61 4.07 -5.19
CA TRP A 65 -15.04 2.73 -5.57
C TRP A 65 -14.23 1.65 -4.82
N LEU A 66 -12.91 1.77 -4.77
CA LEU A 66 -12.02 0.87 -4.05
C LEU A 66 -12.35 0.86 -2.55
N VAL A 67 -12.43 2.03 -1.90
CA VAL A 67 -12.81 2.11 -0.47
C VAL A 67 -14.15 1.40 -0.20
N ARG A 68 -15.11 1.50 -1.12
CA ARG A 68 -16.43 0.91 -0.92
C ARG A 68 -16.47 -0.60 -1.12
N HIS A 69 -15.74 -1.13 -2.09
CA HIS A 69 -15.89 -2.51 -2.58
C HIS A 69 -14.71 -3.43 -2.23
N ASP A 70 -13.54 -2.88 -1.86
CA ASP A 70 -12.38 -3.69 -1.50
C ASP A 70 -12.62 -4.46 -0.19
N VAL A 71 -12.09 -5.67 -0.16
CA VAL A 71 -12.15 -6.57 1.00
C VAL A 71 -11.49 -5.96 2.24
N ALA A 72 -10.53 -5.05 2.07
CA ALA A 72 -9.84 -4.35 3.14
C ALA A 72 -10.81 -3.68 4.13
N ARG A 73 -11.95 -3.18 3.65
CA ARG A 73 -13.00 -2.61 4.51
C ARG A 73 -13.54 -3.57 5.58
N ARG A 74 -13.53 -4.86 5.28
CA ARG A 74 -13.98 -5.91 6.20
C ARG A 74 -12.82 -6.44 7.03
N THR A 75 -11.69 -6.69 6.37
CA THR A 75 -10.52 -7.32 7.01
C THR A 75 -9.79 -6.39 7.97
N VAL A 76 -9.97 -5.07 7.88
CA VAL A 76 -9.44 -4.10 8.87
C VAL A 76 -10.01 -4.33 10.28
N ARG A 77 -11.15 -5.00 10.40
CA ARG A 77 -11.77 -5.35 11.70
C ARG A 77 -11.24 -6.65 12.30
N LEU A 78 -10.46 -7.38 11.55
CA LEU A 78 -9.78 -8.60 12.00
C LEU A 78 -8.56 -8.23 12.86
N THR A 79 -7.74 -9.22 13.20
CA THR A 79 -6.51 -9.07 13.97
C THR A 79 -5.29 -9.49 13.17
N GLY A 80 -4.11 -9.19 13.68
CA GLY A 80 -2.85 -9.64 13.09
C GLY A 80 -2.58 -9.08 11.69
N GLN A 81 -2.01 -9.90 10.85
CA GLN A 81 -1.57 -9.56 9.50
C GLN A 81 -2.70 -9.03 8.60
N ALA A 82 -3.89 -9.64 8.67
CA ALA A 82 -5.04 -9.24 7.85
C ALA A 82 -5.47 -7.79 8.16
N ARG A 83 -5.46 -7.40 9.44
CA ARG A 83 -5.73 -6.02 9.86
C ARG A 83 -4.66 -5.06 9.38
N PHE A 84 -3.39 -5.42 9.55
CA PHE A 84 -2.26 -4.60 9.11
C PHE A 84 -2.33 -4.31 7.61
N ALA A 85 -2.45 -5.36 6.78
CA ALA A 85 -2.56 -5.24 5.34
C ALA A 85 -3.76 -4.36 4.92
N ALA A 86 -4.93 -4.60 5.52
CA ALA A 86 -6.12 -3.82 5.24
C ALA A 86 -5.98 -2.33 5.62
N ALA A 87 -5.36 -2.04 6.75
CA ALA A 87 -5.11 -0.66 7.18
C ALA A 87 -4.16 0.07 6.22
N CYS A 88 -3.08 -0.58 5.78
CA CYS A 88 -2.19 -0.02 4.77
C CYS A 88 -2.93 0.24 3.44
N MET A 89 -3.77 -0.70 2.97
CA MET A 89 -4.55 -0.52 1.75
C MET A 89 -5.52 0.67 1.86
N LEU A 90 -6.28 0.76 2.95
CA LEU A 90 -7.23 1.86 3.16
C LEU A 90 -6.52 3.22 3.26
N ALA A 91 -5.37 3.28 3.94
CA ALA A 91 -4.54 4.49 3.98
C ALA A 91 -4.04 4.87 2.58
N GLY A 92 -3.64 3.89 1.77
CA GLY A 92 -3.27 4.10 0.38
C GLY A 92 -4.41 4.70 -0.46
N PHE A 93 -5.64 4.21 -0.29
CA PHE A 93 -6.80 4.78 -1.00
C PHE A 93 -7.10 6.22 -0.58
N VAL A 94 -6.86 6.59 0.67
CA VAL A 94 -6.97 7.99 1.12
C VAL A 94 -5.94 8.86 0.39
N TRP A 95 -4.69 8.43 0.27
CA TRP A 95 -3.66 9.17 -0.45
C TRP A 95 -3.94 9.25 -1.96
N LEU A 96 -4.52 8.21 -2.53
CA LEU A 96 -4.99 8.25 -3.93
C LEU A 96 -6.07 9.30 -4.11
N ALA A 97 -7.00 9.43 -3.15
CA ALA A 97 -8.00 10.48 -3.17
C ALA A 97 -7.39 11.89 -3.02
N VAL A 98 -6.36 12.06 -2.17
CA VAL A 98 -5.62 13.33 -2.06
C VAL A 98 -5.01 13.73 -3.41
N ALA A 99 -4.34 12.82 -4.11
CA ALA A 99 -3.82 13.07 -5.45
C ALA A 99 -4.93 13.44 -6.44
N GLY A 100 -6.06 12.72 -6.38
CA GLY A 100 -7.24 12.98 -7.21
C GLY A 100 -7.82 14.38 -6.99
N VAL A 101 -7.87 14.86 -5.73
CA VAL A 101 -8.28 16.25 -5.42
C VAL A 101 -7.32 17.26 -6.04
N ILE A 102 -6.01 17.06 -5.88
CA ILE A 102 -5.01 18.00 -6.42
C ILE A 102 -5.14 18.06 -7.96
N TRP A 103 -5.27 16.93 -8.64
CA TRP A 103 -5.44 16.90 -10.09
C TRP A 103 -6.78 17.48 -10.56
N LEU A 104 -7.85 17.33 -9.78
CA LEU A 104 -9.17 17.88 -10.11
C LEU A 104 -9.16 19.41 -10.15
N LEU A 105 -8.27 20.05 -9.39
CA LEU A 105 -8.10 21.51 -9.36
C LEU A 105 -7.37 22.06 -10.60
N GLY A 106 -6.92 21.20 -11.52
CA GLY A 106 -6.22 21.56 -12.75
C GLY A 106 -4.77 21.05 -12.77
N ALA A 107 -3.97 21.58 -13.70
CA ALA A 107 -2.58 21.18 -13.87
C ALA A 107 -1.72 21.61 -12.67
N PRO A 108 -1.21 20.67 -11.88
CA PRO A 108 -0.43 21.02 -10.69
C PRO A 108 0.97 21.51 -11.08
N SER A 109 1.46 22.50 -10.35
CA SER A 109 2.82 23.04 -10.48
C SER A 109 3.47 23.21 -9.11
N GLY A 110 4.78 23.29 -9.05
CA GLY A 110 5.52 23.53 -7.81
C GLY A 110 5.12 22.56 -6.69
N ALA A 111 4.73 23.08 -5.54
CA ALA A 111 4.36 22.30 -4.36
C ALA A 111 3.15 21.36 -4.61
N ALA A 112 2.17 21.77 -5.40
CA ALA A 112 1.02 20.91 -5.74
C ALA A 112 1.43 19.68 -6.57
N TYR A 113 2.39 19.85 -7.49
CA TYR A 113 2.95 18.74 -8.25
C TYR A 113 3.72 17.77 -7.34
N ASP A 114 4.52 18.31 -6.43
CA ASP A 114 5.27 17.54 -5.45
C ASP A 114 4.31 16.75 -4.52
N ALA A 115 3.30 17.42 -3.98
CA ALA A 115 2.27 16.81 -3.14
C ALA A 115 1.53 15.66 -3.85
N ALA A 116 1.07 15.88 -5.09
CA ALA A 116 0.39 14.84 -5.87
C ALA A 116 1.30 13.64 -6.15
N THR A 117 2.57 13.90 -6.48
CA THR A 117 3.56 12.86 -6.72
C THR A 117 3.79 12.02 -5.47
N HIS A 118 4.00 12.65 -4.31
CA HIS A 118 4.19 11.93 -3.06
C HIS A 118 2.91 11.19 -2.62
N ALA A 119 1.75 11.75 -2.82
CA ALA A 119 0.48 11.09 -2.53
C ALA A 119 0.30 9.80 -3.34
N VAL A 120 0.64 9.80 -4.64
CA VAL A 120 0.54 8.59 -5.48
C VAL A 120 1.64 7.59 -5.14
N PHE A 121 2.90 8.00 -5.17
CA PHE A 121 4.00 7.03 -5.06
C PHE A 121 4.27 6.61 -3.63
N ALA A 122 4.44 7.55 -2.70
CA ALA A 122 4.73 7.22 -1.31
C ALA A 122 3.45 6.87 -0.52
N GLY A 123 2.36 7.60 -0.78
CA GLY A 123 1.08 7.38 -0.09
C GLY A 123 0.35 6.14 -0.58
N PHE A 124 0.03 6.06 -1.87
CA PHE A 124 -0.75 4.95 -2.41
C PHE A 124 0.11 3.73 -2.72
N ALA A 125 1.11 3.85 -3.60
CA ALA A 125 1.85 2.67 -4.08
C ALA A 125 2.66 1.99 -2.98
N ILE A 126 3.42 2.73 -2.15
CA ILE A 126 4.16 2.13 -1.03
C ILE A 126 3.21 1.50 -0.01
N SER A 127 2.04 2.08 0.25
CA SER A 127 1.04 1.44 1.11
C SER A 127 0.58 0.08 0.59
N MET A 128 0.44 -0.09 -0.73
CA MET A 128 0.16 -1.39 -1.34
C MET A 128 1.33 -2.35 -1.17
N VAL A 129 2.57 -1.87 -1.32
CA VAL A 129 3.77 -2.68 -1.05
C VAL A 129 3.81 -3.14 0.40
N LEU A 130 3.57 -2.25 1.38
CA LEU A 130 3.54 -2.61 2.80
C LEU A 130 2.45 -3.65 3.10
N ALA A 131 1.26 -3.47 2.50
CA ALA A 131 0.14 -4.40 2.67
C ALA A 131 0.47 -5.82 2.19
N HIS A 132 1.22 -5.94 1.10
CA HIS A 132 1.52 -7.21 0.46
C HIS A 132 2.89 -7.78 0.83
N ALA A 133 3.73 -7.01 1.52
CA ALA A 133 5.10 -7.40 1.87
C ALA A 133 5.16 -8.75 2.59
N SER A 134 4.26 -9.01 3.53
CA SER A 134 4.19 -10.25 4.28
C SER A 134 3.76 -11.48 3.44
N ILE A 135 3.26 -11.26 2.23
CA ILE A 135 2.90 -12.31 1.27
C ILE A 135 4.00 -12.47 0.22
N ILE A 136 4.50 -11.36 -0.32
CA ILE A 136 5.47 -11.35 -1.42
C ILE A 136 6.89 -11.66 -0.94
N LEU A 137 7.32 -11.05 0.17
CA LEU A 137 8.67 -11.25 0.69
C LEU A 137 9.02 -12.72 1.00
N PRO A 138 8.16 -13.54 1.62
CA PRO A 138 8.43 -14.96 1.81
C PRO A 138 8.68 -15.70 0.49
N ALA A 139 7.89 -15.39 -0.54
CA ALA A 139 8.06 -16.01 -1.86
C ALA A 139 9.39 -15.63 -2.51
N VAL A 140 9.79 -14.36 -2.40
CA VAL A 140 11.05 -13.84 -2.97
C VAL A 140 12.27 -14.32 -2.18
N LEU A 141 12.21 -14.25 -0.85
CA LEU A 141 13.32 -14.63 0.03
C LEU A 141 13.42 -16.14 0.26
N ARG A 142 12.42 -16.91 -0.18
CA ARG A 142 12.28 -18.36 0.11
C ARG A 142 12.41 -18.67 1.60
N ARG A 143 11.90 -17.79 2.43
CA ARG A 143 11.89 -17.90 3.89
C ARG A 143 10.54 -17.41 4.43
N PRO A 144 9.98 -18.03 5.46
CA PRO A 144 8.77 -17.53 6.10
C PRO A 144 9.03 -16.13 6.67
N LEU A 145 8.04 -15.26 6.55
CA LEU A 145 8.03 -13.94 7.17
C LEU A 145 6.76 -13.84 8.02
N PRO A 146 6.80 -14.32 9.26
CA PRO A 146 5.65 -14.24 10.13
C PRO A 146 5.32 -12.75 10.43
N TYR A 147 4.04 -12.48 10.60
CA TYR A 147 3.59 -11.15 10.98
C TYR A 147 4.17 -10.74 12.33
N SER A 148 4.67 -9.52 12.42
CA SER A 148 5.12 -8.89 13.66
C SER A 148 4.36 -7.56 13.89
N PRO A 149 3.83 -7.32 15.11
CA PRO A 149 3.24 -6.03 15.45
C PRO A 149 4.20 -4.84 15.28
N ALA A 150 5.52 -5.08 15.31
CA ALA A 150 6.54 -4.06 15.08
C ALA A 150 6.43 -3.40 13.69
N MET A 151 5.81 -4.07 12.71
CA MET A 151 5.56 -3.52 11.35
C MET A 151 4.66 -2.29 11.36
N TRP A 152 3.85 -2.08 12.42
CA TRP A 152 3.02 -0.89 12.53
C TRP A 152 3.82 0.39 12.73
N VAL A 153 4.94 0.33 13.44
CA VAL A 153 5.76 1.51 13.73
C VAL A 153 6.25 2.17 12.44
N PRO A 154 6.97 1.47 11.53
CA PRO A 154 7.40 2.07 10.27
C PRO A 154 6.21 2.44 9.36
N ALA A 155 5.12 1.68 9.35
CA ALA A 155 3.95 2.05 8.54
C ALA A 155 3.32 3.36 9.01
N LEU A 156 3.13 3.55 10.32
CA LEU A 156 2.61 4.78 10.88
C LEU A 156 3.58 5.95 10.68
N ALA A 157 4.90 5.72 10.85
CA ALA A 157 5.92 6.75 10.62
C ALA A 157 5.93 7.21 9.15
N LEU A 158 5.77 6.30 8.19
CA LEU A 158 5.63 6.65 6.77
C LEU A 158 4.48 7.62 6.54
N HIS A 159 3.30 7.29 7.05
CA HIS A 159 2.12 8.15 6.87
C HIS A 159 2.23 9.47 7.63
N ALA A 160 2.81 9.46 8.83
CA ALA A 160 3.07 10.69 9.58
C ALA A 160 4.05 11.61 8.84
N GLY A 161 5.16 11.06 8.33
CA GLY A 161 6.12 11.81 7.51
C GLY A 161 5.48 12.39 6.25
N LEU A 162 4.59 11.61 5.61
CA LEU A 162 3.87 12.07 4.41
C LEU A 162 2.85 13.19 4.74
N VAL A 163 2.16 13.10 5.87
CA VAL A 163 1.30 14.21 6.36
C VAL A 163 2.14 15.47 6.60
N VAL A 164 3.26 15.36 7.29
CA VAL A 164 4.16 16.51 7.53
C VAL A 164 4.64 17.12 6.21
N ARG A 165 5.07 16.29 5.25
CA ARG A 165 5.53 16.77 3.96
C ARG A 165 4.42 17.45 3.16
N VAL A 166 3.30 16.75 2.93
CA VAL A 166 2.25 17.20 2.02
C VAL A 166 1.40 18.32 2.63
N TRP A 167 0.98 18.22 3.90
CA TRP A 167 0.12 19.21 4.50
C TRP A 167 0.88 20.41 5.06
N LEU A 168 1.95 20.17 5.83
CA LEU A 168 2.70 21.26 6.44
C LEU A 168 3.72 21.85 5.47
N GLY A 169 4.38 21.02 4.65
CA GLY A 169 5.36 21.46 3.68
C GLY A 169 4.72 22.05 2.42
N ASP A 170 4.07 21.22 1.65
CA ASP A 170 3.52 21.63 0.35
C ASP A 170 2.25 22.48 0.49
N GLY A 171 1.37 22.15 1.46
CA GLY A 171 0.10 22.84 1.67
C GLY A 171 0.24 24.17 2.39
N LEU A 172 0.99 24.23 3.50
CA LEU A 172 1.13 25.45 4.31
C LEU A 172 2.46 26.20 4.06
N GLY A 173 3.38 25.61 3.27
CA GLY A 173 4.67 26.23 2.96
C GLY A 173 5.59 26.42 4.17
N LEU A 174 5.47 25.60 5.22
CA LEU A 174 6.27 25.73 6.43
C LEU A 174 7.73 25.32 6.15
N PRO A 175 8.72 26.17 6.45
CA PRO A 175 10.14 25.89 6.16
C PRO A 175 10.62 24.60 6.83
N GLY A 176 11.38 23.81 6.10
CA GLY A 176 12.02 22.58 6.62
C GLY A 176 11.11 21.36 6.79
N THR A 177 9.78 21.53 6.76
CA THR A 177 8.86 20.39 6.94
C THR A 177 8.87 19.41 5.78
N GLN A 178 9.15 19.87 4.56
CA GLN A 178 9.35 18.99 3.40
C GLN A 178 10.55 18.05 3.62
N VAL A 179 11.68 18.59 4.09
CA VAL A 179 12.88 17.81 4.39
C VAL A 179 12.63 16.88 5.58
N ALA A 180 12.03 17.39 6.65
CA ALA A 180 11.72 16.59 7.85
C ALA A 180 10.76 15.42 7.50
N GLY A 181 9.69 15.68 6.78
CA GLY A 181 8.73 14.65 6.34
C GLY A 181 9.40 13.59 5.47
N SER A 182 10.23 14.00 4.50
CA SER A 182 10.97 13.07 3.63
C SER A 182 11.97 12.23 4.40
N THR A 183 12.67 12.81 5.36
CA THR A 183 13.63 12.08 6.21
C THR A 183 12.90 11.02 7.04
N VAL A 184 11.75 11.38 7.64
CA VAL A 184 10.93 10.42 8.38
C VAL A 184 10.43 9.29 7.48
N MET A 185 9.96 9.61 6.27
CA MET A 185 9.49 8.61 5.30
C MET A 185 10.62 7.66 4.88
N ALA A 186 11.81 8.19 4.55
CA ALA A 186 12.97 7.37 4.19
C ALA A 186 13.41 6.47 5.35
N ALA A 187 13.50 7.00 6.56
CA ALA A 187 13.81 6.24 7.76
C ALA A 187 12.75 5.15 8.04
N ALA A 188 11.48 5.46 7.84
CA ALA A 188 10.37 4.50 7.98
C ALA A 188 10.48 3.34 7.00
N LEU A 189 10.81 3.58 5.74
CA LEU A 189 11.01 2.53 4.74
C LEU A 189 12.21 1.63 5.10
N LEU A 190 13.33 2.22 5.51
CA LEU A 190 14.49 1.45 5.96
C LEU A 190 14.17 0.62 7.21
N ALA A 191 13.44 1.21 8.18
CA ALA A 191 13.00 0.51 9.37
C ALA A 191 12.05 -0.65 9.04
N PHE A 192 11.14 -0.48 8.05
CA PHE A 192 10.26 -1.56 7.61
C PHE A 192 11.05 -2.73 7.04
N VAL A 193 12.00 -2.44 6.14
CA VAL A 193 12.89 -3.47 5.58
C VAL A 193 13.70 -4.15 6.69
N GLY A 194 14.27 -3.38 7.61
CA GLY A 194 15.00 -3.90 8.76
C GLY A 194 14.16 -4.84 9.63
N THR A 195 12.93 -4.43 9.95
CA THR A 195 11.97 -5.24 10.73
C THR A 195 11.64 -6.54 9.99
N ALA A 196 11.40 -6.47 8.69
CA ALA A 196 11.11 -7.64 7.88
C ALA A 196 12.29 -8.64 7.83
N LEU A 197 13.51 -8.14 7.67
CA LEU A 197 14.73 -8.94 7.68
C LEU A 197 14.99 -9.57 9.05
N GLU A 198 14.82 -8.82 10.14
CA GLU A 198 14.98 -9.32 11.51
C GLU A 198 14.01 -10.48 11.79
N VAL A 199 12.74 -10.34 11.44
CA VAL A 199 11.73 -11.38 11.61
C VAL A 199 12.09 -12.61 10.78
N ALA A 200 12.52 -12.46 9.54
CA ALA A 200 12.93 -13.57 8.67
C ALA A 200 14.16 -14.33 9.21
N VAL A 201 15.12 -13.63 9.83
CA VAL A 201 16.33 -14.24 10.41
C VAL A 201 16.00 -14.98 11.71
N ARG A 202 15.14 -14.42 12.57
CA ARG A 202 14.75 -15.06 13.84
C ARG A 202 14.02 -16.38 13.61
N ASP A 203 13.09 -16.42 12.68
CA ASP A 203 12.31 -17.61 12.37
C ASP A 203 13.19 -18.73 11.77
N GLY A 204 14.16 -18.38 10.92
CA GLY A 204 15.14 -19.34 10.39
C GLY A 204 16.02 -20.01 11.45
N ARG A 205 16.20 -19.37 12.61
CA ARG A 205 16.98 -19.94 13.73
C ARG A 205 16.15 -20.92 14.58
N THR A 206 14.86 -20.68 14.73
CA THR A 206 13.95 -21.57 15.50
C THR A 206 13.68 -22.89 14.76
N THR A 207 13.66 -22.87 13.44
CA THR A 207 13.42 -24.08 12.61
C THR A 207 14.66 -24.98 12.53
N SER A 208 15.84 -24.48 12.88
CA SER A 208 17.11 -25.22 12.86
C SER A 208 17.45 -25.90 14.19
N ALA A 209 16.59 -25.86 15.19
CA ALA A 209 16.80 -26.60 16.43
C ALA A 209 16.64 -28.12 16.18
N PRO A 210 17.63 -28.96 16.54
CA PRO A 210 17.54 -30.37 16.28
C PRO A 210 16.35 -30.98 17.01
N THR A 211 15.49 -31.66 16.28
CA THR A 211 14.43 -32.51 16.84
C THR A 211 15.09 -33.51 17.79
N ARG A 212 14.82 -33.37 19.08
CA ARG A 212 15.28 -34.32 20.09
C ARG A 212 14.78 -35.70 19.66
N PRO A 213 15.67 -36.71 19.53
CA PRO A 213 15.24 -38.06 19.18
C PRO A 213 14.21 -38.51 20.22
N LEU A 214 13.08 -39.02 19.75
CA LEU A 214 12.11 -39.65 20.62
C LEU A 214 12.83 -40.79 21.35
N SER A 215 12.86 -40.74 22.66
CA SER A 215 13.35 -41.83 23.51
C SER A 215 12.60 -43.11 23.12
N PRO A 216 13.28 -44.25 22.87
CA PRO A 216 12.59 -45.47 22.59
C PRO A 216 11.59 -45.77 23.72
N ALA A 217 10.42 -46.23 23.34
CA ALA A 217 9.39 -46.64 24.29
C ALA A 217 9.96 -47.72 25.20
N PRO A 218 9.66 -47.70 26.50
CA PRO A 218 10.08 -48.75 27.40
C PRO A 218 9.50 -50.10 26.92
N ASP A 219 10.36 -51.10 26.80
CA ASP A 219 9.96 -52.45 26.44
C ASP A 219 8.84 -52.91 27.37
N ASP A 220 7.73 -53.34 26.80
CA ASP A 220 6.58 -53.89 27.53
C ASP A 220 6.93 -55.33 27.99
N PRO A 221 7.11 -55.62 29.31
CA PRO A 221 7.56 -56.90 29.78
C PRO A 221 6.46 -57.99 29.82
N LYS A 222 5.36 -57.82 29.11
CA LYS A 222 4.18 -58.70 29.12
C LYS A 222 3.89 -59.40 27.79
N ALA A 223 4.93 -59.79 27.04
CA ALA A 223 4.77 -60.71 25.91
C ALA A 223 5.55 -61.99 26.22
N GLY A 224 5.00 -62.83 27.11
CA GLY A 224 5.41 -64.16 27.42
C GLY A 224 4.16 -65.04 27.63
#